data_9c047781da223bf0928d22e8379fab10
#
_entry.id   9c047781da223bf0928d22e8379fab10
#
_cell.length_a   1.000
_cell.length_b   1.000
_cell.length_c   1.000
_cell.angle_alpha   90.00
_cell.angle_beta   90.00
_cell.angle_gamma   90.00
#
_symmetry.space_group_name_H-M   'P 1'
#
loop_
_entity.id
_entity.type
_entity.pdbx_description
1 polymer ?
#
loop_
_entity_poly.entity_id
_entity_poly.type
_entity_poly.pdbx_seq_one_letter_code
_entity_poly.pdbx_strand_id
1 'polypeptide(L)'
;MDGVTLGAELKRIGYAGDMPVGGREFHAYVEAHIEQGPILEEEDALIGIVTKAQGQRWYEYTLTGQESHAGSTPMDRRRDALLGAARVIELVNAIGMEYAPDARSTVGMIESYPN
;
A
#
# COMPACT_ATOMS: atom_id res chain seq x y z
N MET A 1 8.82 -6.34 15.06
CA MET A 1 9.56 -7.46 14.43
C MET A 1 10.54 -7.96 15.46
N ASP A 2 10.59 -9.25 15.71
CA ASP A 2 11.23 -9.87 16.89
C ASP A 2 12.76 -10.05 16.73
N GLY A 3 13.42 -9.25 15.89
CA GLY A 3 14.87 -9.31 15.66
C GLY A 3 15.36 -10.57 14.90
N VAL A 4 14.45 -11.40 14.43
CA VAL A 4 14.78 -12.59 13.63
C VAL A 4 15.08 -12.20 12.19
N THR A 5 16.23 -12.62 11.67
CA THR A 5 16.58 -12.38 10.27
C THR A 5 16.00 -13.46 9.35
N LEU A 6 15.73 -13.10 8.09
CA LEU A 6 15.26 -14.06 7.08
C LEU A 6 16.19 -15.27 6.96
N GLY A 7 17.52 -15.05 6.95
CA GLY A 7 18.50 -16.14 6.87
C GLY A 7 18.49 -17.09 8.07
N ALA A 8 18.28 -16.55 9.28
CA ALA A 8 18.13 -17.38 10.47
C ALA A 8 16.87 -18.23 10.41
N GLU A 9 15.76 -17.64 9.97
CA GLU A 9 14.49 -18.36 9.85
C GLU A 9 14.51 -19.42 8.76
N LEU A 10 15.07 -19.15 7.60
CA LEU A 10 15.25 -20.15 6.53
C LEU A 10 16.06 -21.35 7.01
N LYS A 11 17.12 -21.12 7.80
CA LYS A 11 17.88 -22.22 8.42
C LYS A 11 17.04 -23.01 9.42
N ARG A 12 16.30 -22.30 10.27
CA ARG A 12 15.45 -22.93 11.30
C ARG A 12 14.41 -23.87 10.71
N ILE A 13 13.77 -23.49 9.61
CA ILE A 13 12.73 -24.29 8.94
C ILE A 13 13.29 -25.28 7.88
N GLY A 14 14.61 -25.33 7.69
CA GLY A 14 15.24 -26.24 6.73
C GLY A 14 15.12 -25.84 5.27
N TYR A 15 14.82 -24.57 4.98
CA TYR A 15 14.66 -24.04 3.62
C TYR A 15 15.85 -23.20 3.13
N ALA A 16 16.91 -23.10 3.90
CA ALA A 16 18.15 -22.53 3.43
C ALA A 16 18.79 -23.47 2.40
N GLY A 17 18.98 -23.01 1.16
CA GLY A 17 19.69 -23.79 0.15
C GLY A 17 21.21 -23.75 0.36
N ASP A 18 21.92 -24.65 -0.32
CA ASP A 18 23.38 -24.78 -0.26
C ASP A 18 24.10 -23.78 -1.17
N MET A 19 23.37 -23.11 -2.05
CA MET A 19 23.96 -22.21 -3.04
C MET A 19 23.96 -20.77 -2.56
N PRO A 20 25.01 -19.98 -2.85
CA PRO A 20 25.04 -18.55 -2.59
C PRO A 20 23.89 -17.83 -3.31
N VAL A 21 23.31 -16.83 -2.65
CA VAL A 21 22.29 -15.97 -3.25
C VAL A 21 22.95 -15.00 -4.24
N GLY A 22 22.37 -14.87 -5.43
CA GLY A 22 22.88 -14.02 -6.50
C GLY A 22 24.00 -14.67 -7.34
N GLY A 23 24.58 -13.92 -8.25
CA GLY A 23 25.68 -14.37 -9.10
C GLY A 23 25.35 -15.41 -10.18
N ARG A 24 24.08 -15.82 -10.29
CA ARG A 24 23.62 -16.74 -11.34
C ARG A 24 22.97 -15.95 -12.47
N GLU A 25 23.40 -16.19 -13.68
CA GLU A 25 22.72 -15.68 -14.87
C GLU A 25 21.52 -16.58 -15.22
N PHE A 26 20.38 -15.95 -15.44
CA PHE A 26 19.15 -16.63 -15.89
C PHE A 26 18.85 -16.22 -17.31
N HIS A 27 18.56 -17.17 -18.16
CA HIS A 27 18.11 -16.90 -19.53
C HIS A 27 16.70 -16.29 -19.57
N ALA A 28 15.83 -16.76 -18.72
CA ALA A 28 14.45 -16.28 -18.60
C ALA A 28 13.92 -16.49 -17.20
N TYR A 29 12.95 -15.67 -16.83
CA TYR A 29 12.15 -15.80 -15.61
C TYR A 29 10.67 -15.83 -16.00
N VAL A 30 9.93 -16.80 -15.48
CA VAL A 30 8.49 -16.93 -15.69
C VAL A 30 7.83 -17.10 -14.35
N GLU A 31 6.83 -16.29 -14.09
CA GLU A 31 6.04 -16.33 -12.86
C GLU A 31 4.56 -16.48 -13.20
N ALA A 32 3.90 -17.47 -12.60
CA ALA A 32 2.46 -17.56 -12.59
C ALA A 32 1.94 -16.79 -11.38
N HIS A 33 1.09 -15.81 -11.62
CA HIS A 33 0.53 -14.94 -10.59
C HIS A 33 -0.98 -14.84 -10.75
N ILE A 34 -1.71 -14.72 -9.66
CA ILE A 34 -3.13 -14.34 -9.70
C ILE A 34 -3.25 -12.89 -10.18
N GLU A 35 -4.32 -12.53 -10.86
CA GLU A 35 -4.54 -11.15 -11.28
C GLU A 35 -4.63 -10.20 -10.08
N GLN A 36 -5.21 -10.66 -8.98
CA GLN A 36 -5.55 -9.82 -7.82
C GLN A 36 -6.48 -8.64 -8.17
N GLY A 37 -7.31 -8.82 -9.18
CA GLY A 37 -8.23 -7.83 -9.70
C GLY A 37 -9.39 -8.51 -10.42
N PRO A 38 -10.39 -7.75 -10.90
CA PRO A 38 -11.61 -8.31 -11.47
C PRO A 38 -11.59 -8.42 -13.01
N ILE A 39 -10.57 -7.89 -13.70
CA ILE A 39 -10.65 -7.63 -15.15
C ILE A 39 -10.71 -8.91 -15.95
N LEU A 40 -9.87 -9.91 -15.65
CA LEU A 40 -9.89 -11.18 -16.38
C LEU A 40 -11.20 -11.92 -16.19
N GLU A 41 -11.78 -11.86 -14.99
CA GLU A 41 -13.09 -12.46 -14.72
C GLU A 41 -14.21 -11.73 -15.46
N GLU A 42 -14.22 -10.41 -15.46
CA GLU A 42 -15.19 -9.59 -16.19
C GLU A 42 -15.12 -9.78 -17.71
N GLU A 43 -13.95 -10.06 -18.24
CA GLU A 43 -13.70 -10.31 -19.67
C GLU A 43 -13.80 -11.79 -20.06
N ASP A 44 -14.15 -12.69 -19.12
CA ASP A 44 -14.17 -14.16 -19.31
C ASP A 44 -12.84 -14.70 -19.88
N ALA A 45 -11.73 -14.09 -19.43
CA ALA A 45 -10.39 -14.44 -19.86
C ALA A 45 -9.68 -15.34 -18.84
N LEU A 46 -9.15 -16.48 -19.30
CA LEU A 46 -8.46 -17.44 -18.42
C LEU A 46 -7.04 -17.03 -18.08
N ILE A 47 -6.37 -16.32 -18.98
CA ILE A 47 -4.96 -15.94 -18.83
C ILE A 47 -4.77 -14.51 -19.34
N GLY A 48 -4.08 -13.69 -18.54
CA GLY A 48 -3.58 -12.38 -18.94
C GLY A 48 -2.06 -12.38 -19.04
N ILE A 49 -1.52 -11.73 -20.06
CA ILE A 49 -0.08 -11.54 -20.21
C ILE A 49 0.28 -10.16 -19.70
N VAL A 50 1.12 -10.10 -18.66
CA VAL A 50 1.60 -8.82 -18.12
C VAL A 50 2.58 -8.20 -19.12
N THR A 51 2.22 -7.05 -19.67
CA THR A 51 3.04 -6.31 -20.64
C THR A 51 3.72 -5.09 -20.06
N LYS A 52 3.24 -4.59 -18.89
CA LYS A 52 3.74 -3.39 -18.24
C LYS A 52 3.59 -3.51 -16.73
N ALA A 53 4.42 -2.78 -15.99
CA ALA A 53 4.27 -2.56 -14.57
C ALA A 53 4.05 -1.08 -14.29
N GLN A 54 3.17 -0.76 -13.35
CA GLN A 54 2.94 0.61 -12.92
C GLN A 54 4.04 1.07 -11.96
N GLY A 55 4.42 2.34 -12.04
CA GLY A 55 5.22 2.98 -11.00
C GLY A 55 4.43 3.05 -9.69
N GLN A 56 5.10 2.78 -8.57
CA GLN A 56 4.47 2.77 -7.26
C GLN A 56 5.20 3.71 -6.31
N ARG A 57 4.41 4.42 -5.49
CA ARG A 57 4.91 5.25 -4.40
C ARG A 57 4.07 5.05 -3.17
N TRP A 58 4.75 4.99 -2.04
CA TRP A 58 4.14 4.92 -0.71
C TRP A 58 4.48 6.19 0.05
N TYR A 59 3.47 6.75 0.71
CA TYR A 59 3.63 7.94 1.50
C TYR A 59 3.05 7.72 2.89
N GLU A 60 3.72 8.26 3.86
CA GLU A 60 3.23 8.39 5.22
C GLU A 60 3.02 9.88 5.51
N TYR A 61 1.84 10.23 6.01
CA TYR A 61 1.48 11.60 6.34
C TYR A 61 1.13 11.70 7.81
N THR A 62 1.75 12.64 8.51
CA THR A 62 1.39 13.00 9.87
C THR A 62 0.64 14.34 9.87
N LEU A 63 -0.59 14.34 10.36
CA LEU A 63 -1.37 15.55 10.56
C LEU A 63 -1.45 15.86 12.05
N THR A 64 -1.01 17.05 12.41
CA THR A 64 -1.03 17.50 13.81
C THR A 64 -2.15 18.50 14.02
N GLY A 65 -3.06 18.16 14.90
CA GLY A 65 -4.15 19.01 15.35
C GLY A 65 -3.91 19.61 16.73
N GLN A 66 -5.00 20.01 17.35
CA GLN A 66 -5.02 20.50 18.71
C GLN A 66 -6.24 19.92 19.43
N GLU A 67 -6.00 19.38 20.61
CA GLU A 67 -7.05 18.91 21.49
C GLU A 67 -8.00 20.04 21.86
N SER A 68 -9.28 19.79 21.83
CA SER A 68 -10.29 20.76 22.19
C SER A 68 -11.61 20.09 22.58
N HIS A 69 -12.31 20.74 23.47
CA HIS A 69 -13.60 20.24 23.94
C HIS A 69 -14.65 20.28 22.82
N ALA A 70 -15.33 19.16 22.60
CA ALA A 70 -16.27 18.99 21.49
C ALA A 70 -17.48 19.95 21.56
N GLY A 71 -17.96 20.30 22.73
CA GLY A 71 -19.15 21.15 22.93
C GLY A 71 -18.88 22.63 23.08
N SER A 72 -17.76 23.02 23.68
CA SER A 72 -17.49 24.43 24.04
C SER A 72 -16.49 25.14 23.12
N THR A 73 -15.72 24.43 22.34
CA THR A 73 -14.76 25.05 21.41
C THR A 73 -15.44 25.49 20.13
N PRO A 74 -15.46 26.79 19.79
CA PRO A 74 -16.03 27.29 18.55
C PRO A 74 -15.37 26.64 17.32
N MET A 75 -16.13 26.45 16.24
CA MET A 75 -15.66 25.76 15.04
C MET A 75 -14.48 26.45 14.37
N ASP A 76 -14.44 27.78 14.37
CA ASP A 76 -13.37 28.60 13.78
C ASP A 76 -12.06 28.55 14.59
N ARG A 77 -12.08 27.98 15.79
CA ARG A 77 -10.92 27.82 16.67
C ARG A 77 -10.33 26.42 16.67
N ARG A 78 -10.97 25.48 15.97
CA ARG A 78 -10.54 24.08 15.93
C ARG A 78 -9.39 23.85 14.96
N ARG A 79 -8.47 23.00 15.38
CA ARG A 79 -7.44 22.39 14.53
C ARG A 79 -7.65 20.89 14.54
N ASP A 80 -8.60 20.44 13.74
CA ASP A 80 -9.05 19.06 13.72
C ASP A 80 -8.24 18.23 12.72
N ALA A 81 -7.32 17.42 13.26
CA ALA A 81 -6.45 16.57 12.46
C ALA A 81 -7.22 15.46 11.72
N LEU A 82 -8.27 14.92 12.36
CA LEU A 82 -9.08 13.86 11.75
C LEU A 82 -9.91 14.39 10.57
N LEU A 83 -10.45 15.58 10.70
CA LEU A 83 -11.08 16.25 9.56
C LEU A 83 -10.08 16.55 8.44
N GLY A 84 -8.84 16.93 8.80
CA GLY A 84 -7.75 17.06 7.85
C GLY A 84 -7.45 15.76 7.12
N ALA A 85 -7.38 14.65 7.84
CA ALA A 85 -7.17 13.32 7.27
C ALA A 85 -8.32 12.92 6.31
N ALA A 86 -9.57 13.18 6.68
CA ALA A 86 -10.72 12.93 5.81
C ALA A 86 -10.60 13.66 4.46
N ARG A 87 -10.18 14.91 4.47
CA ARG A 87 -9.93 15.69 3.23
C ARG A 87 -8.78 15.13 2.39
N VAL A 88 -7.71 14.63 3.03
CA VAL A 88 -6.61 13.97 2.32
C VAL A 88 -7.10 12.68 1.67
N ILE A 89 -7.93 11.88 2.35
CA ILE A 89 -8.51 10.65 1.80
C ILE A 89 -9.35 10.96 0.56
N GLU A 90 -10.23 11.95 0.64
CA GLU A 90 -11.05 12.38 -0.53
C GLU A 90 -10.17 12.86 -1.69
N LEU A 91 -9.13 13.66 -1.40
CA LEU A 91 -8.21 14.14 -2.42
C LEU A 91 -7.44 13.01 -3.10
N VAL A 92 -6.93 12.05 -2.33
CA VAL A 92 -6.23 10.87 -2.86
C VAL A 92 -7.15 10.09 -3.81
N ASN A 93 -8.41 9.87 -3.42
CA ASN A 93 -9.38 9.21 -4.29
C ASN A 93 -9.66 10.04 -5.56
N ALA A 94 -9.87 11.35 -5.42
CA ALA A 94 -10.15 12.23 -6.56
C ALA A 94 -9.00 12.22 -7.59
N ILE A 95 -7.74 12.27 -7.13
CA ILE A 95 -6.57 12.17 -8.00
C ILE A 95 -6.56 10.83 -8.74
N GLY A 96 -6.82 9.71 -8.05
CA GLY A 96 -6.89 8.41 -8.71
C GLY A 96 -7.96 8.34 -9.80
N MET A 97 -9.12 8.95 -9.55
CA MET A 97 -10.21 9.03 -10.52
C MET A 97 -9.90 9.94 -11.72
N GLU A 98 -9.19 11.05 -11.48
CA GLU A 98 -8.76 11.96 -12.56
C GLU A 98 -7.86 11.27 -13.59
N TYR A 99 -7.03 10.34 -13.15
CA TYR A 99 -6.10 9.60 -14.01
C TYR A 99 -6.58 8.18 -14.34
N ALA A 100 -7.87 7.87 -14.14
CA ALA A 100 -8.44 6.60 -14.56
C ALA A 100 -8.41 6.46 -16.11
N PRO A 101 -8.23 5.27 -16.67
CA PRO A 101 -8.10 3.96 -16.01
C PRO A 101 -6.68 3.60 -15.58
N ASP A 102 -5.68 4.45 -15.87
CA ASP A 102 -4.26 4.11 -15.72
C ASP A 102 -3.76 4.24 -14.28
N ALA A 103 -4.31 5.15 -13.49
CA ALA A 103 -3.90 5.34 -12.10
C ALA A 103 -4.67 4.48 -11.11
N ARG A 104 -4.00 4.21 -9.99
CA ARG A 104 -4.57 3.62 -8.78
C ARG A 104 -4.08 4.40 -7.59
N SER A 105 -4.98 4.80 -6.71
CA SER A 105 -4.62 5.47 -5.46
C SER A 105 -5.54 5.04 -4.33
N THR A 106 -5.00 4.91 -3.15
CA THR A 106 -5.77 4.54 -1.96
C THR A 106 -5.05 4.98 -0.69
N VAL A 107 -5.82 5.21 0.37
CA VAL A 107 -5.32 5.30 1.73
C VAL A 107 -5.62 3.96 2.41
N GLY A 108 -4.60 3.16 2.63
CA GLY A 108 -4.73 1.79 3.15
C GLY A 108 -4.71 1.70 4.68
N MET A 109 -4.27 2.76 5.37
CA MET A 109 -4.21 2.78 6.84
C MET A 109 -4.42 4.20 7.35
N ILE A 110 -5.11 4.32 8.48
CA ILE A 110 -5.24 5.54 9.26
C ILE A 110 -5.13 5.20 10.75
N GLU A 111 -4.34 5.98 11.45
CA GLU A 111 -4.24 5.93 12.91
C GLU A 111 -4.54 7.30 13.49
N SER A 112 -5.25 7.34 14.62
CA SER A 112 -5.57 8.56 15.35
C SER A 112 -5.07 8.46 16.78
N TYR A 113 -4.32 9.45 17.23
CA TYR A 113 -3.81 9.48 18.61
C TYR A 113 -3.76 10.92 19.14
N PRO A 114 -4.14 11.12 20.42
CA PRO A 114 -4.98 10.23 21.21
C PRO A 114 -6.39 10.14 20.62
N ASN A 115 -7.10 9.06 20.88
CA ASN A 115 -8.49 8.85 20.43
C ASN A 115 -9.47 8.90 21.60
#